data_8d1322ee6460908e11ae9c53bc5d5f60
#
_entry.id   8d1322ee6460908e11ae9c53bc5d5f60
#
_cell.length_a   1.000
_cell.length_b   1.000
_cell.length_c   1.000
_cell.angle_alpha   90.00
_cell.angle_beta   90.00
_cell.angle_gamma   90.00
#
_symmetry.space_group_name_H-M   'P 1'
#
loop_
_entity.id
_entity.type
_entity.pdbx_description
1 polymer ?
#
loop_
_entity_poly.entity_id
_entity_poly.type
_entity_poly.pdbx_seq_one_letter_code
_entity_poly.pdbx_strand_id
1 'polypeptide(L)'
;MRTKYEQDSFAVYKGKIHSAYTKNGFIRLKTYDIKEVESGEFESYKSNYSDVKGIKDISPYDVTEYYEQKFEAKYKGKNVGIMCGDDNQVDIQPDPADFTYEDLLKFGFEQVEKGVYEKTLPTSELTDIHAIKRNKLEYAKQDFDKKNKKKTV
;
A
#
# COMPACT_ATOMS: atom_id res chain seq x y z
N MET A 1 -8.64 -2.57 -11.45
CA MET A 1 -8.62 -3.84 -10.74
C MET A 1 -7.40 -3.92 -9.85
N ARG A 2 -7.60 -4.29 -8.59
CA ARG A 2 -6.48 -4.35 -7.64
C ARG A 2 -5.67 -5.61 -7.86
N THR A 3 -4.34 -5.50 -7.77
CA THR A 3 -3.46 -6.66 -7.83
C THR A 3 -3.30 -7.28 -6.44
N LYS A 4 -3.02 -8.58 -6.38
CA LYS A 4 -2.89 -9.31 -5.11
C LYS A 4 -1.71 -8.80 -4.27
N TYR A 5 -0.61 -8.43 -4.91
CA TYR A 5 0.65 -8.05 -4.25
C TYR A 5 0.97 -6.57 -4.40
N GLU A 6 -0.02 -5.72 -4.34
CA GLU A 6 0.18 -4.28 -4.44
C GLU A 6 0.48 -3.67 -3.06
N GLN A 7 1.43 -2.74 -3.01
CA GLN A 7 1.67 -1.96 -1.80
C GLN A 7 0.48 -1.03 -1.59
N ASP A 8 -0.07 -1.03 -0.37
CA ASP A 8 -1.19 -0.17 -0.03
C ASP A 8 -1.20 0.07 1.48
N SER A 9 -2.00 1.03 1.91
CA SER A 9 -2.22 1.32 3.32
C SER A 9 -3.67 0.98 3.68
N PHE A 10 -3.86 0.54 4.92
CA PHE A 10 -5.15 0.06 5.42
C PHE A 10 -5.43 0.61 6.81
N ALA A 11 -6.70 0.79 7.12
CA ALA A 11 -7.15 1.12 8.47
C ALA A 11 -8.28 0.19 8.88
N VAL A 12 -8.35 -0.10 10.18
CA VAL A 12 -9.44 -0.89 10.75
C VAL A 12 -10.40 0.08 11.44
N TYR A 13 -11.60 0.18 10.94
CA TYR A 13 -12.65 1.07 11.43
C TYR A 13 -13.89 0.25 11.70
N LYS A 14 -14.39 0.33 12.94
CA LYS A 14 -15.56 -0.46 13.39
C LYS A 14 -15.42 -1.95 13.07
N GLY A 15 -14.21 -2.48 13.29
CA GLY A 15 -13.91 -3.90 13.07
C GLY A 15 -13.73 -4.32 11.61
N LYS A 16 -13.78 -3.39 10.66
CA LYS A 16 -13.64 -3.69 9.24
C LYS A 16 -12.41 -3.03 8.64
N ILE A 17 -11.69 -3.78 7.81
CA ILE A 17 -10.50 -3.28 7.12
C ILE A 17 -10.89 -2.51 5.87
N HIS A 18 -10.37 -1.28 5.73
CA HIS A 18 -10.56 -0.46 4.54
C HIS A 18 -9.22 -0.02 4.01
N SER A 19 -9.11 0.11 2.70
CA SER A 19 -7.99 0.81 2.08
C SER A 19 -8.05 2.28 2.55
N ALA A 20 -6.92 2.87 2.89
CA ALA A 20 -6.90 4.18 3.53
C ALA A 20 -5.60 4.93 3.26
N TYR A 21 -5.68 6.25 3.36
CA TYR A 21 -4.49 7.12 3.32
C TYR A 21 -4.76 8.38 4.14
N THR A 22 -3.71 9.10 4.47
CA THR A 22 -3.88 10.35 5.22
C THR A 22 -4.13 11.52 4.27
N LYS A 23 -5.05 12.39 4.65
CA LYS A 23 -5.35 13.61 3.91
C LYS A 23 -5.71 14.73 4.89
N ASN A 24 -4.93 15.80 4.89
CA ASN A 24 -5.15 16.97 5.77
C ASN A 24 -5.20 16.60 7.26
N GLY A 25 -4.42 15.59 7.67
CA GLY A 25 -4.38 15.11 9.04
C GLY A 25 -5.41 14.04 9.37
N PHE A 26 -6.45 13.89 8.55
CA PHE A 26 -7.45 12.83 8.71
C PHE A 26 -7.01 11.57 8.00
N ILE A 27 -7.58 10.44 8.41
CA ILE A 27 -7.46 9.19 7.67
C ILE A 27 -8.66 9.11 6.73
N ARG A 28 -8.40 9.03 5.44
CA ARG A 28 -9.44 8.86 4.43
C ARG A 28 -9.61 7.38 4.11
N LEU A 29 -10.75 6.83 4.51
CA LEU A 29 -11.13 5.45 4.16
C LEU A 29 -11.72 5.43 2.77
N LYS A 30 -11.43 4.36 2.02
CA LYS A 30 -12.04 4.10 0.71
C LYS A 30 -12.88 2.84 0.80
N THR A 31 -14.04 2.84 0.15
CA THR A 31 -14.83 1.63 -0.01
C THR A 31 -15.09 1.34 -1.48
N TYR A 32 -15.09 0.05 -1.81
CA TYR A 32 -15.43 -0.45 -3.14
C TYR A 32 -16.85 -1.04 -3.15
N ASP A 33 -17.53 -1.01 -2.00
CA ASP A 33 -18.87 -1.57 -1.82
C ASP A 33 -19.91 -0.45 -1.83
N ILE A 34 -20.75 -0.45 -2.86
CA ILE A 34 -21.82 0.54 -3.00
C ILE A 34 -22.79 0.52 -1.83
N LYS A 35 -22.95 -0.62 -1.16
CA LYS A 35 -23.84 -0.74 -0.01
C LYS A 35 -23.42 0.14 1.16
N GLU A 36 -22.11 0.35 1.33
CA GLU A 36 -21.61 1.25 2.37
C GLU A 36 -21.93 2.71 2.08
N VAL A 37 -22.04 3.07 0.81
CA VAL A 37 -22.47 4.41 0.39
C VAL A 37 -23.99 4.55 0.57
N GLU A 38 -24.74 3.55 0.15
CA GLU A 38 -26.21 3.56 0.25
C GLU A 38 -26.70 3.60 1.69
N SER A 39 -25.94 3.00 2.63
CA SER A 39 -26.27 3.02 4.06
C SER A 39 -26.03 4.39 4.71
N GLY A 40 -25.36 5.32 4.02
CA GLY A 40 -24.99 6.62 4.55
C GLY A 40 -23.69 6.64 5.34
N GLU A 41 -23.04 5.49 5.51
CA GLU A 41 -21.76 5.42 6.25
C GLU A 41 -20.62 6.08 5.49
N PHE A 42 -20.61 5.97 4.16
CA PHE A 42 -19.60 6.58 3.30
C PHE A 42 -20.22 7.57 2.34
N GLU A 43 -19.48 8.65 2.07
CA GLU A 43 -19.84 9.63 1.06
C GLU A 43 -19.61 9.05 -0.33
N SER A 44 -20.53 9.30 -1.25
CA SER A 44 -20.37 8.89 -2.65
C SER A 44 -19.15 9.54 -3.27
N TYR A 45 -18.36 8.75 -3.98
CA TYR A 45 -17.17 9.21 -4.68
C TYR A 45 -17.19 8.72 -6.11
N LYS A 46 -16.98 9.62 -7.07
CA LYS A 46 -16.96 9.27 -8.49
C LYS A 46 -15.60 9.61 -9.07
N SER A 47 -15.01 8.65 -9.77
CA SER A 47 -13.75 8.84 -10.48
C SER A 47 -13.79 8.01 -11.76
N ASN A 48 -13.27 8.58 -12.83
CA ASN A 48 -13.14 7.86 -14.10
C ASN A 48 -11.94 6.93 -14.11
N TYR A 49 -11.08 7.00 -13.08
CA TYR A 49 -9.81 6.29 -13.02
C TYR A 49 -9.74 5.26 -11.91
N SER A 50 -10.82 5.11 -11.14
CA SER A 50 -10.82 4.26 -9.96
C SER A 50 -12.18 3.60 -9.80
N ASP A 51 -12.19 2.39 -9.24
CA ASP A 51 -13.39 1.65 -8.88
C ASP A 51 -13.86 1.94 -7.44
N VAL A 52 -13.27 2.94 -6.78
CA VAL A 52 -13.70 3.41 -5.46
C VAL A 52 -15.11 3.98 -5.57
N LYS A 53 -16.03 3.49 -4.71
CA LYS A 53 -17.43 3.92 -4.69
C LYS A 53 -17.69 5.01 -3.67
N GLY A 54 -16.94 5.04 -2.58
CA GLY A 54 -17.15 6.00 -1.53
C GLY A 54 -15.91 6.26 -0.69
N ILE A 55 -15.94 7.38 0.04
CA ILE A 55 -14.88 7.80 0.94
C ILE A 55 -15.46 8.24 2.27
N LYS A 56 -14.63 8.19 3.32
CA LYS A 56 -14.99 8.71 4.62
C LYS A 56 -13.73 9.23 5.31
N ASP A 57 -13.76 10.50 5.73
CA ASP A 57 -12.64 11.10 6.47
C ASP A 57 -12.92 10.97 7.96
N ILE A 58 -12.00 10.36 8.69
CA ILE A 58 -12.12 10.12 10.12
C ILE A 58 -10.86 10.53 10.85
N SER A 59 -11.01 10.78 12.17
CA SER A 59 -9.86 11.04 13.04
C SER A 59 -9.03 9.76 13.21
N PRO A 60 -7.69 9.85 13.27
CA PRO A 60 -6.86 8.69 13.62
C PRO A 60 -7.21 8.06 14.97
N TYR A 61 -7.89 8.81 15.85
CA TYR A 61 -8.32 8.29 17.14
C TYR A 61 -9.55 7.39 17.05
N ASP A 62 -10.22 7.35 15.88
CA ASP A 62 -11.42 6.56 15.68
C ASP A 62 -11.14 5.22 14.96
N VAL A 63 -9.89 4.94 14.62
CA VAL A 63 -9.49 3.65 14.06
C VAL A 63 -8.68 2.87 15.09
N THR A 64 -8.75 1.55 15.02
CA THR A 64 -7.98 0.67 15.91
C THR A 64 -6.62 0.33 15.34
N GLU A 65 -6.47 0.37 14.00
CA GLU A 65 -5.21 0.13 13.32
C GLU A 65 -5.10 1.01 12.09
N TYR A 66 -3.89 1.44 11.79
CA TYR A 66 -3.55 2.09 10.52
C TYR A 66 -2.12 1.65 10.17
N TYR A 67 -1.95 0.99 9.02
CA TYR A 67 -0.68 0.41 8.64
C TYR A 67 -0.48 0.43 7.13
N GLU A 68 0.79 0.40 6.75
CA GLU A 68 1.22 0.19 5.37
C GLU A 68 1.56 -1.28 5.20
N GLN A 69 1.13 -1.90 4.11
CA GLN A 69 1.46 -3.28 3.79
C GLN A 69 2.16 -3.34 2.43
N LYS A 70 3.28 -4.03 2.40
CA LYS A 70 4.00 -4.34 1.17
C LYS A 70 4.40 -5.80 1.20
N PHE A 71 4.86 -6.32 0.07
CA PHE A 71 5.24 -7.72 -0.06
C PHE A 71 6.71 -7.84 -0.43
N GLU A 72 7.36 -8.84 0.14
CA GLU A 72 8.73 -9.19 -0.16
C GLU A 72 8.82 -10.67 -0.44
N ALA A 73 9.89 -11.08 -1.10
CA ALA A 73 10.10 -12.47 -1.47
C ALA A 73 11.59 -12.72 -1.69
N LYS A 74 11.92 -13.96 -2.06
CA LYS A 74 13.26 -14.30 -2.52
C LYS A 74 13.24 -14.71 -3.98
N TYR A 75 14.19 -14.19 -4.71
CA TYR A 75 14.43 -14.54 -6.11
C TYR A 75 15.85 -15.07 -6.22
N LYS A 76 15.97 -16.37 -6.55
CA LYS A 76 17.26 -17.07 -6.62
C LYS A 76 18.10 -16.86 -5.35
N GLY A 77 17.45 -16.93 -4.19
CA GLY A 77 18.10 -16.80 -2.88
C GLY A 77 18.37 -15.38 -2.42
N LYS A 78 18.01 -14.37 -3.22
CA LYS A 78 18.24 -12.95 -2.88
C LYS A 78 16.92 -12.25 -2.60
N ASN A 79 16.95 -11.28 -1.68
CA ASN A 79 15.76 -10.55 -1.29
C ASN A 79 15.32 -9.57 -2.38
N VAL A 80 14.02 -9.55 -2.66
CA VAL A 80 13.41 -8.62 -3.60
C VAL A 80 12.11 -8.08 -3.01
N GLY A 81 11.73 -6.87 -3.41
CA GLY A 81 10.42 -6.33 -3.12
C GLY A 81 9.47 -6.60 -4.28
N ILE A 82 8.20 -6.88 -3.98
CA ILE A 82 7.18 -7.02 -5.00
C ILE A 82 6.46 -5.69 -5.14
N MET A 83 6.46 -5.11 -6.33
CA MET A 83 5.80 -3.83 -6.61
C MET A 83 4.32 -4.03 -6.84
N CYS A 84 3.97 -5.00 -7.67
CA CYS A 84 2.59 -5.36 -7.97
C CYS A 84 2.58 -6.71 -8.67
N GLY A 85 1.41 -7.30 -8.76
CA GLY A 85 1.23 -8.55 -9.47
C GLY A 85 0.20 -9.46 -8.83
N ASP A 86 0.11 -10.66 -9.37
CA ASP A 86 -0.83 -11.68 -8.92
C ASP A 86 -0.13 -13.05 -8.88
N ASP A 87 -0.89 -14.13 -8.80
CA ASP A 87 -0.32 -15.48 -8.73
C ASP A 87 0.35 -15.94 -10.02
N ASN A 88 0.17 -15.22 -11.13
CA ASN A 88 0.73 -15.58 -12.43
C ASN A 88 2.01 -14.81 -12.74
N GLN A 89 2.01 -13.51 -12.48
CA GLN A 89 3.09 -12.61 -12.87
C GLN A 89 3.25 -11.49 -11.87
N VAL A 90 4.50 -11.13 -11.58
CA VAL A 90 4.83 -10.02 -10.66
C VAL A 90 5.92 -9.14 -11.25
N ASP A 91 5.91 -7.88 -10.81
CA ASP A 91 7.00 -6.93 -11.02
C ASP A 91 7.76 -6.82 -9.72
N ILE A 92 9.08 -7.02 -9.78
CA ILE A 92 9.93 -7.00 -8.58
C ILE A 92 11.01 -5.94 -8.70
N GLN A 93 11.46 -5.46 -7.54
CA GLN A 93 12.63 -4.59 -7.40
C GLN A 93 13.68 -5.30 -6.53
N PRO A 94 14.97 -5.14 -6.85
CA PRO A 94 16.03 -5.76 -6.05
C PRO A 94 16.21 -5.05 -4.71
N ASP A 95 16.57 -5.82 -3.68
CA ASP A 95 17.05 -5.23 -2.43
C ASP A 95 18.50 -4.81 -2.66
N PRO A 96 18.85 -3.52 -2.51
CA PRO A 96 20.23 -3.06 -2.76
C PRO A 96 21.27 -3.75 -1.91
N ALA A 97 20.89 -4.29 -0.75
CA ALA A 97 21.83 -5.02 0.12
C ALA A 97 22.24 -6.37 -0.47
N ASP A 98 21.41 -6.96 -1.33
CA ASP A 98 21.60 -8.31 -1.88
C ASP A 98 22.09 -8.33 -3.32
N PHE A 99 22.01 -7.19 -4.04
CA PHE A 99 22.33 -7.14 -5.46
C PHE A 99 23.43 -6.13 -5.74
N THR A 100 24.49 -6.58 -6.40
CA THR A 100 25.49 -5.69 -6.99
C THR A 100 25.00 -5.27 -8.38
N TYR A 101 25.65 -4.28 -8.98
CA TYR A 101 25.33 -3.88 -10.35
C TYR A 101 25.47 -5.06 -11.33
N GLU A 102 26.50 -5.88 -11.14
CA GLU A 102 26.70 -7.08 -11.95
C GLU A 102 25.56 -8.08 -11.79
N ASP A 103 25.06 -8.23 -10.56
CA ASP A 103 23.90 -9.11 -10.31
C ASP A 103 22.67 -8.62 -11.05
N LEU A 104 22.44 -7.31 -11.07
CA LEU A 104 21.27 -6.74 -11.77
C LEU A 104 21.31 -7.08 -13.24
N LEU A 105 22.48 -6.96 -13.87
CA LEU A 105 22.62 -7.32 -15.28
C LEU A 105 22.48 -8.83 -15.49
N LYS A 106 23.11 -9.62 -14.64
CA LYS A 106 23.10 -11.08 -14.72
C LYS A 106 21.69 -11.66 -14.59
N PHE A 107 20.89 -11.10 -13.70
CA PHE A 107 19.55 -11.59 -13.44
C PHE A 107 18.48 -10.91 -14.29
N GLY A 108 18.88 -10.05 -15.22
CA GLY A 108 17.95 -9.48 -16.21
C GLY A 108 17.08 -8.34 -15.72
N PHE A 109 17.51 -7.61 -14.70
CA PHE A 109 16.81 -6.41 -14.28
C PHE A 109 17.02 -5.28 -15.27
N GLU A 110 15.98 -4.49 -15.51
CA GLU A 110 16.03 -3.34 -16.40
C GLU A 110 15.97 -2.05 -15.61
N GLN A 111 16.77 -1.08 -16.00
CA GLN A 111 16.71 0.24 -15.39
C GLN A 111 15.50 0.99 -15.98
N VAL A 112 14.54 1.34 -15.11
CA VAL A 112 13.31 2.05 -15.53
C VAL A 112 13.44 3.56 -15.32
N GLU A 113 14.28 3.97 -14.38
CA GLU A 113 14.71 5.35 -14.18
C GLU A 113 16.00 5.35 -13.39
N LYS A 114 16.64 6.50 -13.23
CA LYS A 114 17.93 6.59 -12.56
C LYS A 114 17.89 5.95 -11.16
N GLY A 115 18.71 4.90 -10.97
CA GLY A 115 18.79 4.19 -9.71
C GLY A 115 17.66 3.22 -9.42
N VAL A 116 16.70 3.08 -10.32
CA VAL A 116 15.55 2.19 -10.13
C VAL A 116 15.57 1.07 -11.16
N TYR A 117 15.61 -0.16 -10.66
CA TYR A 117 15.67 -1.37 -11.49
C TYR A 117 14.45 -2.24 -11.20
N GLU A 118 13.89 -2.85 -12.23
CA GLU A 118 12.72 -3.72 -12.13
C GLU A 118 12.87 -4.91 -13.04
N LYS A 119 12.14 -5.98 -12.69
CA LYS A 119 12.05 -7.17 -13.54
C LYS A 119 10.62 -7.72 -13.42
N THR A 120 10.05 -8.07 -14.55
CA THR A 120 8.78 -8.78 -14.62
C THR A 120 9.06 -10.26 -14.82
N LEU A 121 8.44 -11.11 -14.00
CA LEU A 121 8.67 -12.56 -14.09
C LEU A 121 7.44 -13.34 -13.61
N PRO A 122 7.39 -14.64 -13.95
CA PRO A 122 6.35 -15.50 -13.40
C PRO A 122 6.48 -15.59 -11.88
N THR A 123 5.36 -15.48 -11.18
CA THR A 123 5.33 -15.52 -9.71
C THR A 123 5.89 -16.83 -9.17
N SER A 124 5.77 -17.91 -9.94
CA SER A 124 6.31 -19.22 -9.55
C SER A 124 7.84 -19.26 -9.42
N GLU A 125 8.55 -18.24 -9.93
CA GLU A 125 10.01 -18.14 -9.76
C GLU A 125 10.41 -17.54 -8.42
N LEU A 126 9.47 -17.04 -7.65
CA LEU A 126 9.72 -16.50 -6.31
C LEU A 126 9.48 -17.55 -5.23
N THR A 127 10.23 -17.44 -4.15
CA THR A 127 10.01 -18.23 -2.94
C THR A 127 9.83 -17.29 -1.76
N ASP A 128 9.27 -17.81 -0.68
CA ASP A 128 9.16 -17.08 0.59
C ASP A 128 8.43 -15.74 0.45
N ILE A 129 7.33 -15.72 -0.32
CA ILE A 129 6.51 -14.51 -0.46
C ILE A 129 5.80 -14.24 0.86
N HIS A 130 5.97 -13.01 1.38
CA HIS A 130 5.34 -12.65 2.66
C HIS A 130 5.00 -11.15 2.68
N ALA A 131 3.99 -10.83 3.49
CA ALA A 131 3.58 -9.45 3.71
C ALA A 131 4.40 -8.84 4.85
N ILE A 132 4.75 -7.58 4.69
CA ILE A 132 5.37 -6.78 5.73
C ILE A 132 4.41 -5.65 6.07
N LYS A 133 4.01 -5.56 7.35
CA LYS A 133 3.13 -4.51 7.84
C LYS A 133 3.94 -3.52 8.67
N ARG A 134 3.77 -2.25 8.35
CA ARG A 134 4.39 -1.15 9.10
C ARG A 134 3.29 -0.34 9.76
N ASN A 135 3.26 -0.34 11.09
CA ASN A 135 2.28 0.42 11.86
C ASN A 135 2.55 1.92 11.70
N LYS A 136 1.53 2.68 11.35
CA LYS A 136 1.62 4.12 11.10
C LYS A 136 0.62 4.92 11.94
N LEU A 137 -0.08 4.27 12.86
CA LEU A 137 -1.15 4.93 13.63
C LEU A 137 -0.63 6.05 14.51
N GLU A 138 0.47 5.83 15.22
CA GLU A 138 1.02 6.83 16.11
C GLU A 138 1.47 8.09 15.36
N TYR A 139 2.13 7.88 14.21
CA TYR A 139 2.52 8.99 13.34
C TYR A 139 1.30 9.78 12.84
N ALA A 140 0.23 9.07 12.46
CA ALA A 140 -1.01 9.71 11.99
C ALA A 140 -1.65 10.54 13.08
N LYS A 141 -1.64 10.06 14.34
CA LYS A 141 -2.15 10.80 15.48
C LYS A 141 -1.35 12.09 15.74
N GLN A 142 -0.03 12.00 15.66
CA GLN A 142 0.84 13.16 15.84
C GLN A 142 0.59 14.22 14.75
N ASP A 143 0.44 13.78 13.51
CA ASP A 143 0.16 14.69 12.39
C ASP A 143 -1.21 15.35 12.55
N PHE A 144 -2.22 14.59 12.95
CA PHE A 144 -3.57 15.11 13.23
C PHE A 144 -3.52 16.16 14.33
N ASP A 145 -2.83 15.87 15.43
CA ASP A 145 -2.71 16.78 16.56
C ASP A 145 -2.03 18.09 16.16
N LYS A 146 -0.97 18.04 15.38
CA LYS A 146 -0.28 19.23 14.88
C LYS A 146 -1.19 20.13 14.06
N LYS A 147 -1.96 19.52 13.15
CA LYS A 147 -2.85 20.27 12.25
C LYS A 147 -4.04 20.86 12.98
N ASN A 148 -4.52 20.18 14.01
CA ASN A 148 -5.66 20.68 14.79
C ASN A 148 -5.28 21.71 15.86
N LYS A 149 -4.09 21.65 16.43
CA LYS A 149 -3.59 22.66 17.37
C LYS A 149 -3.55 24.06 16.76
N LYS A 150 -3.29 24.16 15.47
CA LYS A 150 -3.26 25.44 14.75
C LYS A 150 -4.63 26.12 14.67
N LYS A 151 -5.71 25.38 14.93
CA LYS A 151 -7.08 25.87 14.84
C LYS A 151 -7.64 26.33 16.19
N THR A 152 -6.94 26.05 17.27
CA THR A 152 -7.42 26.32 18.64
C THR A 152 -6.76 27.50 19.33
N VAL A 153 -5.96 28.26 18.62
CA VAL A 153 -5.29 29.44 19.16
C VAL A 153 -6.17 30.67 19.04
#